data_36e28fcd43556aa611573bf865d1a18b
#
_entry.id   36e28fcd43556aa611573bf865d1a18b
#
_cell.length_a   1.000
_cell.length_b   1.000
_cell.length_c   1.000
_cell.angle_alpha   90.00
_cell.angle_beta   90.00
_cell.angle_gamma   90.00
#
_symmetry.space_group_name_H-M   'P 1'
#
loop_
_entity.id
_entity.type
_entity.pdbx_description
1 polymer ?
#
loop_
_entity_poly.entity_id
_entity_poly.type
_entity_poly.pdbx_seq_one_letter_code
_entity_poly.pdbx_strand_id
1 'polypeptide(L)'
;WLLYSTHHCGQAIVNADDEVGRRWLAKLPDAVAVSMEDHINPNCHGRWLKATAVNYHDSGATIQFDSSWGKGEIESRLMGAFNVSNLLLALATLLALGYPLADLLKTAARLQPVCGRMEVFSAPGKPAVVVDYAHTPDALEKALQAACLHCSGKLWCVFGCGGDRDKGKRPLMGAIAEEFADIVVVTDDNPRTEEPRAIINDILAGMLDAGQAKVMEGRAEAVTNAVMQAKENDVVLVAGKGHEDYQIVGNRRLDYSDRVTVARLLGAVA
;
A
#
# COMPACT_ATOMS: atom_id res chain seq x y z
N TRP A 1 -7.11 -5.10 18.69
CA TRP A 1 -7.61 -4.45 19.92
C TRP A 1 -9.14 -4.44 20.07
N LEU A 2 -9.91 -5.11 19.21
CA LEU A 2 -11.38 -5.17 19.25
C LEU A 2 -11.93 -6.44 19.93
N LEU A 3 -11.12 -7.21 20.62
CA LEU A 3 -11.47 -8.55 21.11
C LEU A 3 -11.50 -8.71 22.63
N TYR A 4 -11.71 -7.67 23.41
CA TYR A 4 -11.84 -7.81 24.87
C TYR A 4 -13.25 -7.49 25.37
N SER A 5 -14.28 -8.07 24.77
CA SER A 5 -15.48 -8.43 25.53
C SER A 5 -16.21 -9.56 24.83
N THR A 6 -15.88 -10.77 25.16
CA THR A 6 -16.58 -12.00 24.74
C THR A 6 -18.08 -12.00 25.11
N HIS A 7 -18.55 -10.98 25.79
CA HIS A 7 -19.94 -10.85 26.22
C HIS A 7 -20.82 -9.97 25.34
N HIS A 8 -20.23 -9.29 24.29
CA HIS A 8 -20.98 -8.34 23.45
C HIS A 8 -20.66 -8.46 21.96
N CYS A 9 -19.80 -9.38 21.54
CA CYS A 9 -19.47 -9.58 20.15
C CYS A 9 -20.26 -10.75 19.59
N GLY A 10 -21.18 -10.51 18.65
CA GLY A 10 -22.00 -11.57 18.07
C GLY A 10 -21.23 -12.54 17.18
N GLN A 11 -20.12 -12.12 16.55
CA GLN A 11 -19.29 -12.92 15.64
C GLN A 11 -17.87 -12.38 15.57
N ALA A 12 -16.87 -13.25 15.68
CA ALA A 12 -15.46 -12.90 15.44
C ALA A 12 -15.08 -13.23 13.99
N ILE A 13 -14.39 -12.31 13.31
CA ILE A 13 -13.81 -12.51 11.98
C ILE A 13 -12.29 -12.41 12.14
N VAL A 14 -11.55 -13.42 11.75
CA VAL A 14 -10.14 -13.58 12.12
C VAL A 14 -9.30 -13.91 10.89
N ASN A 15 -8.19 -13.17 10.71
CA ASN A 15 -7.18 -13.48 9.72
C ASN A 15 -6.39 -14.73 10.16
N ALA A 16 -6.49 -15.82 9.39
CA ALA A 16 -5.80 -17.08 9.64
C ALA A 16 -4.34 -17.07 9.17
N ASP A 17 -3.93 -16.11 8.34
CA ASP A 17 -2.54 -15.99 7.88
C ASP A 17 -1.65 -15.37 8.96
N ASP A 18 -2.22 -14.64 9.92
CA ASP A 18 -1.53 -14.10 11.07
C ASP A 18 -1.38 -15.13 12.20
N GLU A 19 -0.21 -15.21 12.83
CA GLU A 19 0.08 -16.16 13.90
C GLU A 19 -0.84 -15.96 15.12
N VAL A 20 -1.09 -14.69 15.49
CA VAL A 20 -2.00 -14.37 16.61
C VAL A 20 -3.43 -14.73 16.23
N GLY A 21 -3.81 -14.50 14.96
CA GLY A 21 -5.11 -14.92 14.40
C GLY A 21 -5.32 -16.42 14.54
N ARG A 22 -4.35 -17.25 14.17
CA ARG A 22 -4.41 -18.70 14.35
C ARG A 22 -4.57 -19.12 15.81
N ARG A 23 -3.88 -18.47 16.73
CA ARG A 23 -4.03 -18.70 18.19
C ARG A 23 -5.44 -18.36 18.68
N TRP A 24 -6.08 -17.33 18.11
CA TRP A 24 -7.47 -16.99 18.44
C TRP A 24 -8.47 -17.96 17.86
N LEU A 25 -8.29 -18.39 16.61
CA LEU A 25 -9.15 -19.41 15.98
C LEU A 25 -9.18 -20.70 16.78
N ALA A 26 -8.06 -21.12 17.36
CA ALA A 26 -7.98 -22.28 18.24
C ALA A 26 -8.84 -22.15 19.53
N LYS A 27 -9.17 -20.93 19.94
CA LYS A 27 -9.97 -20.63 21.15
C LYS A 27 -11.41 -20.20 20.85
N LEU A 28 -11.71 -19.88 19.60
CA LEU A 28 -12.99 -19.35 19.14
C LEU A 28 -13.55 -20.23 18.01
N PRO A 29 -14.13 -21.40 18.34
CA PRO A 29 -14.59 -22.37 17.32
C PRO A 29 -15.67 -21.82 16.39
N ASP A 30 -16.45 -20.82 16.84
CA ASP A 30 -17.52 -20.19 16.04
C ASP A 30 -17.03 -19.00 15.23
N ALA A 31 -15.73 -18.64 15.31
CA ALA A 31 -15.18 -17.53 14.54
C ALA A 31 -15.17 -17.85 13.04
N VAL A 32 -15.32 -16.81 12.24
CA VAL A 32 -15.08 -16.87 10.79
C VAL A 32 -13.59 -16.78 10.53
N ALA A 33 -13.00 -17.78 9.90
CA ALA A 33 -11.62 -17.79 9.46
C ALA A 33 -11.51 -17.21 8.04
N VAL A 34 -10.56 -16.29 7.84
CA VAL A 34 -10.25 -15.72 6.51
C VAL A 34 -8.77 -15.94 6.20
N SER A 35 -8.45 -16.42 4.99
CA SER A 35 -7.07 -16.69 4.58
C SER A 35 -6.83 -16.39 3.10
N MET A 36 -5.62 -15.95 2.80
CA MET A 36 -5.07 -15.88 1.45
C MET A 36 -4.10 -17.04 1.15
N GLU A 37 -3.56 -17.71 2.19
CA GLU A 37 -2.41 -18.62 2.13
C GLU A 37 -2.74 -20.09 2.45
N ASP A 38 -3.98 -20.51 2.35
CA ASP A 38 -4.42 -21.90 2.64
C ASP A 38 -4.24 -22.36 4.10
N HIS A 39 -4.27 -21.45 5.06
CA HIS A 39 -4.17 -21.77 6.48
C HIS A 39 -5.52 -22.16 7.12
N ILE A 40 -6.54 -22.44 6.32
CA ILE A 40 -7.87 -22.82 6.81
C ILE A 40 -8.10 -24.31 6.56
N ASN A 41 -8.39 -25.03 7.64
CA ASN A 41 -9.00 -26.35 7.54
C ASN A 41 -10.53 -26.21 7.67
N PRO A 42 -11.31 -26.40 6.61
CA PRO A 42 -12.76 -26.23 6.63
C PRO A 42 -13.48 -27.13 7.64
N ASN A 43 -12.84 -28.22 8.06
CA ASN A 43 -13.40 -29.16 9.03
C ASN A 43 -13.17 -28.76 10.50
N CYS A 44 -12.33 -27.75 10.74
CA CYS A 44 -11.93 -27.32 12.08
C CYS A 44 -12.48 -25.95 12.48
N HIS A 45 -13.14 -25.24 11.56
CA HIS A 45 -13.66 -23.87 11.79
C HIS A 45 -15.15 -23.80 11.49
N GLY A 46 -15.87 -22.88 12.14
CA GLY A 46 -17.29 -22.69 11.96
C GLY A 46 -17.64 -22.25 10.53
N ARG A 47 -17.32 -21.02 10.20
CA ARG A 47 -17.44 -20.46 8.84
C ARG A 47 -16.09 -20.00 8.34
N TRP A 48 -15.93 -19.93 7.03
CA TRP A 48 -14.66 -19.56 6.46
C TRP A 48 -14.80 -18.90 5.09
N LEU A 49 -13.77 -18.14 4.72
CA LEU A 49 -13.56 -17.57 3.39
C LEU A 49 -12.07 -17.65 3.04
N LYS A 50 -11.72 -18.20 1.88
CA LYS A 50 -10.36 -18.47 1.47
C LYS A 50 -10.14 -18.06 0.03
N ALA A 51 -9.09 -17.29 -0.26
CA ALA A 51 -8.64 -17.08 -1.61
C ALA A 51 -8.16 -18.41 -2.23
N THR A 52 -8.54 -18.67 -3.46
CA THR A 52 -8.11 -19.83 -4.24
C THR A 52 -7.09 -19.42 -5.31
N ALA A 53 -7.17 -18.19 -5.79
CA ALA A 53 -6.18 -17.56 -6.67
C ALA A 53 -6.22 -16.04 -6.51
N VAL A 54 -5.06 -15.40 -6.58
CA VAL A 54 -4.93 -13.94 -6.64
C VAL A 54 -3.96 -13.62 -7.78
N ASN A 55 -4.45 -12.95 -8.81
CA ASN A 55 -3.67 -12.52 -9.95
C ASN A 55 -3.52 -10.99 -9.88
N TYR A 56 -2.31 -10.52 -9.61
CA TYR A 56 -1.99 -9.10 -9.57
C TYR A 56 -1.71 -8.57 -10.97
N HIS A 57 -2.16 -7.36 -11.27
CA HIS A 57 -1.95 -6.64 -12.53
C HIS A 57 -1.80 -5.14 -12.27
N ASP A 58 -1.47 -4.35 -13.27
CA ASP A 58 -1.16 -2.92 -13.19
C ASP A 58 -2.29 -2.02 -12.63
N SER A 59 -3.53 -2.50 -12.71
CA SER A 59 -4.73 -1.77 -12.27
C SER A 59 -5.39 -2.36 -11.01
N GLY A 60 -4.79 -3.39 -10.39
CA GLY A 60 -5.31 -4.03 -9.17
C GLY A 60 -5.11 -5.53 -9.11
N ALA A 61 -6.14 -6.31 -8.77
CA ALA A 61 -6.07 -7.76 -8.65
C ALA A 61 -7.39 -8.45 -8.97
N THR A 62 -7.33 -9.57 -9.69
CA THR A 62 -8.43 -10.54 -9.82
C THR A 62 -8.30 -11.55 -8.69
N ILE A 63 -9.32 -11.64 -7.83
CA ILE A 63 -9.32 -12.46 -6.63
C ILE A 63 -10.40 -13.55 -6.78
N GLN A 64 -10.00 -14.80 -6.88
CA GLN A 64 -10.90 -15.94 -6.80
C GLN A 64 -10.92 -16.49 -5.36
N PHE A 65 -12.07 -16.84 -4.86
CA PHE A 65 -12.21 -17.37 -3.51
C PHE A 65 -13.31 -18.43 -3.41
N ASP A 66 -13.19 -19.27 -2.40
CA ASP A 66 -14.22 -20.21 -1.93
C ASP A 66 -14.60 -19.86 -0.49
N SER A 67 -15.85 -20.14 -0.10
CA SER A 67 -16.32 -19.81 1.24
C SER A 67 -17.52 -20.63 1.68
N SER A 68 -17.86 -20.57 2.96
CA SER A 68 -19.08 -21.14 3.53
C SER A 68 -20.37 -20.54 2.94
N TRP A 69 -20.29 -19.46 2.16
CA TRP A 69 -21.42 -18.80 1.50
C TRP A 69 -21.44 -18.99 -0.02
N GLY A 70 -20.45 -19.70 -0.56
CA GLY A 70 -20.28 -19.96 -1.98
C GLY A 70 -18.95 -19.45 -2.53
N LYS A 71 -18.75 -19.69 -3.82
CA LYS A 71 -17.58 -19.25 -4.57
C LYS A 71 -17.83 -17.90 -5.22
N GLY A 72 -16.75 -17.15 -5.43
CA GLY A 72 -16.83 -15.86 -6.10
C GLY A 72 -15.51 -15.43 -6.73
N GLU A 73 -15.63 -14.40 -7.57
CA GLU A 73 -14.51 -13.70 -8.16
C GLU A 73 -14.73 -12.19 -8.01
N ILE A 74 -13.68 -11.46 -7.69
CA ILE A 74 -13.69 -9.99 -7.53
C ILE A 74 -12.60 -9.40 -8.39
N GLU A 75 -12.94 -8.50 -9.28
CA GLU A 75 -12.03 -7.54 -9.89
C GLU A 75 -11.84 -6.37 -8.94
N SER A 76 -10.69 -6.28 -8.30
CA SER A 76 -10.37 -5.24 -7.32
C SER A 76 -9.41 -4.23 -7.91
N ARG A 77 -9.67 -2.93 -7.67
CA ARG A 77 -8.75 -1.83 -8.00
C ARG A 77 -7.76 -1.51 -6.88
N LEU A 78 -7.81 -2.27 -5.79
CA LEU A 78 -6.92 -2.08 -4.65
C LEU A 78 -5.60 -2.80 -4.89
N MET A 79 -4.49 -2.13 -4.64
CA MET A 79 -3.15 -2.68 -4.82
C MET A 79 -2.61 -3.34 -3.56
N GLY A 80 -1.83 -4.40 -3.77
CA GLY A 80 -1.06 -5.08 -2.74
C GLY A 80 -1.82 -6.17 -1.97
N ALA A 81 -1.09 -7.17 -1.52
CA ALA A 81 -1.62 -8.33 -0.83
C ALA A 81 -2.40 -7.96 0.45
N PHE A 82 -1.93 -6.96 1.21
CA PHE A 82 -2.62 -6.51 2.41
C PHE A 82 -4.01 -5.94 2.14
N ASN A 83 -4.22 -5.28 1.00
CA ASN A 83 -5.54 -4.78 0.60
C ASN A 83 -6.47 -5.90 0.15
N VAL A 84 -5.94 -6.94 -0.50
CA VAL A 84 -6.71 -8.17 -0.79
C VAL A 84 -7.16 -8.83 0.52
N SER A 85 -6.27 -9.00 1.49
CA SER A 85 -6.61 -9.52 2.82
C SER A 85 -7.68 -8.67 3.51
N ASN A 86 -7.54 -7.35 3.50
CA ASN A 86 -8.53 -6.44 4.07
C ASN A 86 -9.90 -6.57 3.38
N LEU A 87 -9.92 -6.68 2.06
CA LEU A 87 -11.15 -6.85 1.28
C LEU A 87 -11.85 -8.16 1.61
N LEU A 88 -11.10 -9.27 1.72
CA LEU A 88 -11.66 -10.57 2.10
C LEU A 88 -12.19 -10.58 3.53
N LEU A 89 -11.51 -9.92 4.48
CA LEU A 89 -11.98 -9.74 5.85
C LEU A 89 -13.28 -8.91 5.91
N ALA A 90 -13.36 -7.82 5.14
CA ALA A 90 -14.57 -7.01 5.03
C ALA A 90 -15.73 -7.80 4.41
N LEU A 91 -15.46 -8.56 3.34
CA LEU A 91 -16.43 -9.42 2.68
C LEU A 91 -16.98 -10.48 3.65
N ALA A 92 -16.09 -11.20 4.35
CA ALA A 92 -16.47 -12.19 5.34
C ALA A 92 -17.31 -11.60 6.49
N THR A 93 -16.98 -10.37 6.91
CA THR A 93 -17.75 -9.65 7.93
C THR A 93 -19.18 -9.38 7.46
N LEU A 94 -19.35 -8.85 6.25
CA LEU A 94 -20.65 -8.53 5.69
C LEU A 94 -21.48 -9.79 5.42
N LEU A 95 -20.85 -10.87 4.94
CA LEU A 95 -21.49 -12.18 4.77
C LEU A 95 -21.96 -12.76 6.11
N ALA A 96 -21.15 -12.63 7.17
CA ALA A 96 -21.53 -13.06 8.51
C ALA A 96 -22.72 -12.26 9.07
N LEU A 97 -22.87 -11.01 8.68
CA LEU A 97 -24.00 -10.14 8.99
C LEU A 97 -25.25 -10.43 8.13
N GLY A 98 -25.16 -11.37 7.17
CA GLY A 98 -26.30 -11.82 6.35
C GLY A 98 -26.51 -11.06 5.05
N TYR A 99 -25.55 -10.23 4.60
CA TYR A 99 -25.65 -9.57 3.29
C TYR A 99 -25.47 -10.61 2.15
N PRO A 100 -26.23 -10.51 1.05
CA PRO A 100 -26.14 -11.45 -0.06
C PRO A 100 -24.79 -11.37 -0.80
N LEU A 101 -24.15 -12.52 -1.06
CA LEU A 101 -22.85 -12.60 -1.74
C LEU A 101 -22.87 -11.88 -3.10
N ALA A 102 -23.91 -12.09 -3.91
CA ALA A 102 -24.01 -11.49 -5.25
C ALA A 102 -23.98 -9.94 -5.24
N ASP A 103 -24.57 -9.32 -4.23
CA ASP A 103 -24.59 -7.86 -4.11
C ASP A 103 -23.25 -7.32 -3.57
N LEU A 104 -22.62 -8.07 -2.69
CA LEU A 104 -21.29 -7.75 -2.18
C LEU A 104 -20.23 -7.80 -3.28
N LEU A 105 -20.27 -8.80 -4.17
CA LEU A 105 -19.36 -8.90 -5.31
C LEU A 105 -19.46 -7.69 -6.24
N LYS A 106 -20.69 -7.28 -6.59
CA LYS A 106 -20.93 -6.08 -7.40
C LYS A 106 -20.38 -4.80 -6.73
N THR A 107 -20.50 -4.73 -5.40
CA THR A 107 -20.03 -3.57 -4.63
C THR A 107 -18.52 -3.56 -4.50
N ALA A 108 -17.90 -4.72 -4.23
CA ALA A 108 -16.45 -4.87 -4.11
C ALA A 108 -15.69 -4.41 -5.36
N ALA A 109 -16.20 -4.73 -6.55
CA ALA A 109 -15.62 -4.30 -7.83
C ALA A 109 -15.64 -2.77 -8.05
N ARG A 110 -16.45 -2.04 -7.26
CA ARG A 110 -16.59 -0.57 -7.34
C ARG A 110 -15.75 0.18 -6.31
N LEU A 111 -15.11 -0.53 -5.39
CA LEU A 111 -14.28 0.09 -4.37
C LEU A 111 -13.10 0.82 -5.02
N GLN A 112 -12.81 2.00 -4.51
CA GLN A 112 -11.67 2.81 -4.90
C GLN A 112 -10.66 2.83 -3.75
N PRO A 113 -9.37 2.97 -4.04
CA PRO A 113 -8.37 3.23 -3.00
C PRO A 113 -8.74 4.47 -2.18
N VAL A 114 -8.35 4.46 -0.91
CA VAL A 114 -8.40 5.68 -0.11
C VAL A 114 -7.38 6.67 -0.68
N CYS A 115 -7.78 7.93 -0.80
CA CYS A 115 -6.95 9.02 -1.30
C CYS A 115 -5.54 8.98 -0.67
N GLY A 116 -4.50 8.91 -1.50
CA GLY A 116 -3.10 8.86 -1.07
C GLY A 116 -2.71 7.61 -0.26
N ARG A 117 -3.43 6.50 -0.44
CA ARG A 117 -3.11 5.19 0.13
C ARG A 117 -3.06 4.15 -0.96
N MET A 118 -1.86 3.81 -1.43
CA MET A 118 -1.67 2.96 -2.61
C MET A 118 -2.58 3.38 -3.77
N GLU A 119 -2.74 4.69 -3.96
CA GLU A 119 -3.61 5.26 -4.99
C GLU A 119 -2.90 5.23 -6.34
N VAL A 120 -3.50 4.54 -7.30
CA VAL A 120 -2.91 4.30 -8.62
C VAL A 120 -3.37 5.34 -9.62
N PHE A 121 -2.43 5.87 -10.36
CA PHE A 121 -2.63 6.70 -11.54
C PHE A 121 -1.99 6.01 -12.74
N SER A 122 -2.74 5.81 -13.80
CA SER A 122 -2.24 5.17 -15.03
C SER A 122 -2.82 5.85 -16.26
N ALA A 123 -2.06 5.80 -17.36
CA ALA A 123 -2.50 6.24 -18.67
C ALA A 123 -1.84 5.37 -19.75
N PRO A 124 -2.45 5.16 -20.91
CA PRO A 124 -1.89 4.35 -22.00
C PRO A 124 -0.49 4.82 -22.42
N GLY A 125 0.46 3.89 -22.52
CA GLY A 125 1.85 4.17 -22.90
C GLY A 125 2.68 4.90 -21.82
N LYS A 126 2.20 4.94 -20.59
CA LYS A 126 2.84 5.58 -19.44
C LYS A 126 3.07 4.56 -18.31
N PRO A 127 4.03 4.80 -17.40
CA PRO A 127 4.17 3.98 -16.21
C PRO A 127 2.94 4.08 -15.30
N ALA A 128 2.69 3.03 -14.52
CA ALA A 128 1.78 3.15 -13.39
C ALA A 128 2.47 3.95 -12.28
N VAL A 129 1.79 4.94 -11.71
CA VAL A 129 2.31 5.74 -10.60
C VAL A 129 1.43 5.52 -9.39
N VAL A 130 2.04 5.11 -8.29
CA VAL A 130 1.37 4.82 -7.01
C VAL A 130 1.72 5.90 -6.02
N VAL A 131 0.73 6.60 -5.47
CA VAL A 131 0.91 7.59 -4.42
C VAL A 131 0.52 7.00 -3.07
N ASP A 132 1.45 7.03 -2.11
CA ASP A 132 1.24 6.46 -0.78
C ASP A 132 1.74 7.36 0.35
N TYR A 133 1.15 7.20 1.52
CA TYR A 133 1.52 7.94 2.75
C TYR A 133 2.65 7.26 3.53
N ALA A 134 3.29 6.23 3.02
CA ALA A 134 4.39 5.51 3.68
C ALA A 134 5.55 6.46 4.05
N HIS A 135 5.70 6.74 5.34
CA HIS A 135 6.68 7.69 5.89
C HIS A 135 7.44 7.11 7.09
N THR A 136 7.37 5.80 7.27
CA THR A 136 8.13 5.02 8.25
C THR A 136 8.81 3.85 7.56
N PRO A 137 9.89 3.25 8.12
CA PRO A 137 10.57 2.11 7.52
C PRO A 137 9.62 0.96 7.17
N ASP A 138 8.86 0.45 8.13
CA ASP A 138 7.90 -0.65 7.94
C ASP A 138 6.83 -0.34 6.88
N ALA A 139 6.31 0.90 6.87
CA ALA A 139 5.32 1.30 5.87
C ALA A 139 5.92 1.39 4.46
N LEU A 140 7.17 1.88 4.32
CA LEU A 140 7.86 1.98 3.04
C LEU A 140 8.16 0.58 2.48
N GLU A 141 8.64 -0.34 3.32
CA GLU A 141 8.87 -1.73 2.94
C GLU A 141 7.58 -2.37 2.40
N LYS A 142 6.49 -2.29 3.15
CA LYS A 142 5.20 -2.85 2.74
C LYS A 142 4.65 -2.22 1.47
N ALA A 143 4.82 -0.90 1.28
CA ALA A 143 4.39 -0.23 0.06
C ALA A 143 5.21 -0.65 -1.15
N LEU A 144 6.54 -0.82 -1.01
CA LEU A 144 7.42 -1.33 -2.07
C LEU A 144 7.11 -2.78 -2.42
N GLN A 145 6.96 -3.65 -1.43
CA GLN A 145 6.56 -5.05 -1.64
C GLN A 145 5.19 -5.13 -2.36
N ALA A 146 4.23 -4.30 -1.95
CA ALA A 146 2.94 -4.24 -2.62
C ALA A 146 3.04 -3.75 -4.06
N ALA A 147 3.80 -2.69 -4.33
CA ALA A 147 4.01 -2.15 -5.66
C ALA A 147 4.75 -3.14 -6.59
N CYS A 148 5.70 -3.92 -6.05
CA CYS A 148 6.44 -4.95 -6.76
C CYS A 148 5.53 -6.02 -7.37
N LEU A 149 4.45 -6.43 -6.68
CA LEU A 149 3.47 -7.41 -7.18
C LEU A 149 2.78 -6.97 -8.49
N HIS A 150 2.77 -5.69 -8.77
CA HIS A 150 2.11 -5.07 -9.92
C HIS A 150 3.11 -4.57 -10.98
N CYS A 151 4.41 -4.78 -10.77
CA CYS A 151 5.48 -4.28 -11.61
C CYS A 151 6.06 -5.40 -12.48
N SER A 152 5.97 -5.25 -13.80
CA SER A 152 6.63 -6.16 -14.76
C SER A 152 7.95 -5.59 -15.33
N GLY A 153 8.20 -4.31 -15.12
CA GLY A 153 9.44 -3.60 -15.48
C GLY A 153 10.30 -3.29 -14.26
N LYS A 154 10.70 -2.03 -14.10
CA LYS A 154 11.49 -1.54 -12.97
C LYS A 154 10.61 -0.86 -11.94
N LEU A 155 10.86 -1.14 -10.67
CA LEU A 155 10.23 -0.44 -9.55
C LEU A 155 11.06 0.78 -9.16
N TRP A 156 10.45 1.96 -9.28
CA TRP A 156 11.02 3.23 -8.84
C TRP A 156 10.47 3.60 -7.46
N CYS A 157 11.33 4.12 -6.58
CA CYS A 157 10.94 4.67 -5.29
C CYS A 157 11.32 6.14 -5.20
N VAL A 158 10.33 7.03 -5.15
CA VAL A 158 10.53 8.47 -4.94
C VAL A 158 10.08 8.81 -3.53
N PHE A 159 11.00 9.22 -2.66
CA PHE A 159 10.67 9.53 -1.27
C PHE A 159 11.62 10.55 -0.65
N GLY A 160 11.20 11.08 0.48
CA GLY A 160 12.01 11.90 1.38
C GLY A 160 11.56 11.71 2.81
N CYS A 161 12.23 12.39 3.74
CA CYS A 161 11.87 12.39 5.15
C CYS A 161 11.54 13.80 5.64
N GLY A 162 10.64 13.88 6.64
CA GLY A 162 10.34 15.14 7.29
C GLY A 162 11.46 15.64 8.18
N GLY A 163 11.73 16.95 8.16
CA GLY A 163 12.53 17.64 9.15
C GLY A 163 11.79 17.82 10.47
N ASP A 164 12.51 18.11 11.55
CA ASP A 164 12.00 18.26 12.93
C ASP A 164 11.19 17.02 13.36
N ARG A 165 11.65 15.84 12.97
CA ARG A 165 11.06 14.52 13.23
C ARG A 165 12.16 13.54 13.58
N ASP A 166 11.76 12.29 13.83
CA ASP A 166 12.69 11.19 14.11
C ASP A 166 13.74 11.05 13.01
N LYS A 167 14.99 11.35 13.35
CA LYS A 167 16.15 11.22 12.44
C LYS A 167 16.59 9.77 12.29
N GLY A 168 16.36 8.93 13.31
CA GLY A 168 16.78 7.53 13.32
C GLY A 168 16.14 6.69 12.20
N LYS A 169 14.95 7.08 11.75
CA LYS A 169 14.29 6.39 10.64
C LYS A 169 14.89 6.68 9.26
N ARG A 170 15.63 7.80 9.09
CA ARG A 170 16.13 8.26 7.79
C ARG A 170 17.04 7.23 7.12
N PRO A 171 18.13 6.76 7.78
CA PRO A 171 19.00 5.73 7.20
C PRO A 171 18.27 4.40 7.00
N LEU A 172 17.34 4.02 7.88
CA LEU A 172 16.55 2.80 7.72
C LEU A 172 15.67 2.84 6.46
N MET A 173 15.05 3.98 6.18
CA MET A 173 14.26 4.17 4.95
C MET A 173 15.14 4.17 3.70
N GLY A 174 16.38 4.70 3.78
CA GLY A 174 17.38 4.59 2.70
C GLY A 174 17.72 3.15 2.36
N ALA A 175 18.07 2.36 3.38
CA ALA A 175 18.39 0.94 3.22
C ALA A 175 17.22 0.14 2.62
N ILE A 176 15.99 0.36 3.10
CA ILE A 176 14.79 -0.30 2.58
C ILE A 176 14.53 0.08 1.12
N ALA A 177 14.63 1.36 0.78
CA ALA A 177 14.43 1.79 -0.60
C ALA A 177 15.46 1.14 -1.55
N GLU A 178 16.73 1.05 -1.13
CA GLU A 178 17.78 0.37 -1.90
C GLU A 178 17.55 -1.13 -2.05
N GLU A 179 17.03 -1.79 -1.01
CA GLU A 179 16.77 -3.24 -1.02
C GLU A 179 15.61 -3.63 -1.93
N PHE A 180 14.53 -2.83 -1.95
CA PHE A 180 13.27 -3.22 -2.60
C PHE A 180 12.96 -2.50 -3.91
N ALA A 181 13.70 -1.44 -4.28
CA ALA A 181 13.49 -0.72 -5.53
C ALA A 181 14.69 -0.82 -6.48
N ASP A 182 14.41 -0.93 -7.79
CA ASP A 182 15.46 -0.92 -8.83
C ASP A 182 16.08 0.47 -9.02
N ILE A 183 15.29 1.53 -8.77
CA ILE A 183 15.73 2.92 -8.93
C ILE A 183 15.20 3.74 -7.75
N VAL A 184 16.13 4.31 -7.00
CA VAL A 184 15.81 5.17 -5.86
C VAL A 184 16.02 6.63 -6.22
N VAL A 185 15.01 7.46 -5.95
CA VAL A 185 15.05 8.92 -6.06
C VAL A 185 14.82 9.51 -4.68
N VAL A 186 15.86 10.08 -4.09
CA VAL A 186 15.77 10.74 -2.78
C VAL A 186 15.52 12.23 -2.99
N THR A 187 14.49 12.76 -2.35
CA THR A 187 14.03 14.15 -2.51
C THR A 187 13.52 14.74 -1.19
N ASP A 188 12.98 15.95 -1.27
CA ASP A 188 12.36 16.64 -0.13
C ASP A 188 10.98 16.04 0.20
N ASP A 189 10.64 16.04 1.47
CA ASP A 189 9.26 15.89 1.96
C ASP A 189 8.82 17.25 2.55
N ASN A 190 8.73 17.39 3.85
CA ASN A 190 8.51 18.62 4.60
C ASN A 190 9.81 18.95 5.38
N PRO A 191 10.80 19.66 4.81
CA PRO A 191 12.07 19.91 5.50
C PRO A 191 11.91 20.74 6.77
N ARG A 192 10.86 21.55 6.89
CA ARG A 192 10.60 22.43 8.02
C ARG A 192 11.80 23.35 8.29
N THR A 193 12.37 23.31 9.52
CA THR A 193 13.49 24.17 9.89
C THR A 193 14.86 23.55 9.55
N GLU A 194 14.91 22.28 9.14
CA GLU A 194 16.16 21.63 8.77
C GLU A 194 16.52 21.92 7.30
N GLU A 195 17.82 21.93 7.01
CA GLU A 195 18.31 22.02 5.64
C GLU A 195 17.96 20.73 4.85
N PRO A 196 17.29 20.84 3.69
CA PRO A 196 16.87 19.69 2.88
C PRO A 196 18.01 18.72 2.59
N ARG A 197 19.19 19.26 2.24
CA ARG A 197 20.38 18.46 1.93
C ARG A 197 20.87 17.64 3.12
N ALA A 198 20.74 18.15 4.34
CA ALA A 198 21.11 17.39 5.54
C ALA A 198 20.22 16.17 5.74
N ILE A 199 18.90 16.33 5.52
CA ILE A 199 17.94 15.21 5.58
C ILE A 199 18.25 14.16 4.52
N ILE A 200 18.53 14.57 3.29
CA ILE A 200 18.93 13.69 2.18
C ILE A 200 20.21 12.93 2.54
N ASN A 201 21.21 13.60 3.09
CA ASN A 201 22.45 12.94 3.51
C ASN A 201 22.22 11.90 4.61
N ASP A 202 21.33 12.14 5.57
CA ASP A 202 20.96 11.18 6.59
C ASP A 202 20.26 9.93 5.98
N ILE A 203 19.47 10.10 4.91
CA ILE A 203 18.87 8.98 4.18
C ILE A 203 19.95 8.16 3.47
N LEU A 204 20.82 8.85 2.72
CA LEU A 204 21.89 8.21 1.95
C LEU A 204 22.88 7.46 2.84
N ALA A 205 23.09 7.91 4.08
CA ALA A 205 23.99 7.24 5.03
C ALA A 205 23.53 5.82 5.42
N GLY A 206 22.28 5.45 5.15
CA GLY A 206 21.78 4.09 5.35
C GLY A 206 21.94 3.16 4.16
N MET A 207 22.30 3.68 2.99
CA MET A 207 22.44 2.91 1.76
C MET A 207 23.83 2.30 1.66
N LEU A 208 23.94 1.10 1.09
CA LEU A 208 25.21 0.41 0.83
C LEU A 208 25.93 1.07 -0.36
N ASP A 209 25.21 1.45 -1.39
CA ASP A 209 25.73 2.15 -2.58
C ASP A 209 24.92 3.44 -2.86
N ALA A 210 25.11 4.43 -2.00
CA ALA A 210 24.45 5.73 -2.14
C ALA A 210 24.71 6.43 -3.49
N GLY A 211 25.77 6.03 -4.22
CA GLY A 211 26.10 6.57 -5.55
C GLY A 211 25.10 6.17 -6.63
N GLN A 212 24.32 5.12 -6.44
CA GLN A 212 23.27 4.69 -7.37
C GLN A 212 21.95 5.46 -7.17
N ALA A 213 21.76 6.08 -6.01
CA ALA A 213 20.57 6.88 -5.76
C ALA A 213 20.60 8.20 -6.56
N LYS A 214 19.49 8.52 -7.20
CA LYS A 214 19.27 9.84 -7.81
C LYS A 214 18.86 10.80 -6.71
N VAL A 215 19.63 11.87 -6.52
CA VAL A 215 19.32 12.92 -5.54
C VAL A 215 18.78 14.13 -6.28
N MET A 216 17.57 14.54 -5.92
CA MET A 216 16.92 15.71 -6.51
C MET A 216 16.25 16.53 -5.42
N GLU A 217 16.78 17.70 -5.11
CA GLU A 217 16.10 18.70 -4.30
C GLU A 217 14.93 19.27 -5.12
N GLY A 218 13.80 19.52 -4.46
CA GLY A 218 12.58 19.92 -5.15
C GLY A 218 11.70 18.73 -5.54
N ARG A 219 10.74 18.41 -4.65
CA ARG A 219 9.88 17.21 -4.79
C ARG A 219 9.10 17.17 -6.11
N ALA A 220 8.55 18.31 -6.56
CA ALA A 220 7.81 18.37 -7.82
C ALA A 220 8.66 17.96 -9.02
N GLU A 221 9.92 18.40 -9.03
CA GLU A 221 10.89 18.09 -10.08
C GLU A 221 11.31 16.61 -10.00
N ALA A 222 11.54 16.09 -8.80
CA ALA A 222 11.89 14.69 -8.58
C ALA A 222 10.79 13.73 -9.08
N VAL A 223 9.53 14.01 -8.70
CA VAL A 223 8.37 13.23 -9.16
C VAL A 223 8.22 13.32 -10.68
N THR A 224 8.32 14.53 -11.25
CA THR A 224 8.24 14.74 -12.70
C THR A 224 9.33 13.96 -13.42
N ASN A 225 10.57 14.05 -12.95
CA ASN A 225 11.70 13.36 -13.56
C ASN A 225 11.53 11.84 -13.52
N ALA A 226 11.12 11.27 -12.38
CA ALA A 226 10.89 9.85 -12.25
C ALA A 226 9.80 9.34 -13.23
N VAL A 227 8.65 10.03 -13.27
CA VAL A 227 7.52 9.65 -14.15
C VAL A 227 7.89 9.78 -15.63
N MET A 228 8.66 10.78 -16.01
CA MET A 228 9.07 10.98 -17.41
C MET A 228 10.17 10.03 -17.87
N GLN A 229 11.01 9.49 -16.97
CA GLN A 229 12.05 8.52 -17.30
C GLN A 229 11.59 7.06 -17.21
N ALA A 230 10.58 6.79 -16.41
CA ALA A 230 10.00 5.45 -16.28
C ALA A 230 9.30 5.03 -17.57
N LYS A 231 9.36 3.73 -17.85
CA LYS A 231 8.75 3.11 -19.05
C LYS A 231 7.33 2.63 -18.72
N GLU A 232 6.58 2.28 -19.75
CA GLU A 232 5.19 1.79 -19.66
C GLU A 232 5.00 0.63 -18.66
N ASN A 233 5.97 -0.31 -18.61
CA ASN A 233 5.90 -1.47 -17.72
C ASN A 233 6.50 -1.23 -16.33
N ASP A 234 7.02 -0.03 -16.07
CA ASP A 234 7.58 0.34 -14.78
C ASP A 234 6.46 0.80 -13.82
N VAL A 235 6.76 0.67 -12.53
CA VAL A 235 5.92 1.26 -11.47
C VAL A 235 6.73 2.32 -10.73
N VAL A 236 6.15 3.50 -10.53
CA VAL A 236 6.74 4.60 -9.76
C VAL A 236 5.98 4.75 -8.45
N LEU A 237 6.56 4.31 -7.34
CA LEU A 237 6.03 4.57 -6.01
C LEU A 237 6.50 5.97 -5.54
N VAL A 238 5.54 6.86 -5.31
CA VAL A 238 5.76 8.19 -4.70
C VAL A 238 5.29 8.12 -3.26
N ALA A 239 6.24 8.01 -2.32
CA ALA A 239 5.97 7.75 -0.91
C ALA A 239 6.19 8.98 -0.02
N GLY A 240 5.44 9.05 1.08
CA GLY A 240 5.59 10.02 2.16
C GLY A 240 4.40 10.92 2.37
N LYS A 241 3.95 11.63 1.35
CA LYS A 241 2.87 12.65 1.46
C LYS A 241 1.46 12.08 1.33
N GLY A 242 1.27 11.07 0.50
CA GLY A 242 -0.05 10.50 0.27
C GLY A 242 -1.10 11.55 -0.09
N HIS A 243 -2.03 11.80 0.81
CA HIS A 243 -3.13 12.76 0.64
C HIS A 243 -2.76 14.22 1.00
N GLU A 244 -1.56 14.49 1.52
CA GLU A 244 -1.15 15.86 1.84
C GLU A 244 -1.13 16.75 0.59
N ASP A 245 -1.68 17.94 0.72
CA ASP A 245 -1.79 18.96 -0.34
C ASP A 245 -0.84 20.15 -0.12
N TYR A 246 0.18 19.96 0.75
CA TYR A 246 1.12 21.02 1.12
C TYR A 246 2.54 20.50 1.30
N GLN A 247 3.50 21.45 1.28
CA GLN A 247 4.88 21.26 1.72
C GLN A 247 5.26 22.35 2.71
N ILE A 248 5.96 21.98 3.79
CA ILE A 248 6.44 22.93 4.81
C ILE A 248 7.93 23.14 4.62
N VAL A 249 8.32 24.39 4.25
CA VAL A 249 9.71 24.82 4.08
C VAL A 249 9.97 26.01 4.99
N GLY A 250 10.83 25.85 5.97
CA GLY A 250 10.96 26.81 7.08
C GLY A 250 9.62 26.93 7.81
N ASN A 251 9.15 28.15 7.94
CA ASN A 251 7.84 28.49 8.54
C ASN A 251 6.73 28.70 7.48
N ARG A 252 6.99 28.36 6.23
CA ARG A 252 6.02 28.56 5.14
C ARG A 252 5.35 27.24 4.80
N ARG A 253 4.02 27.27 4.65
CA ARG A 253 3.24 26.22 4.04
C ARG A 253 3.00 26.60 2.58
N LEU A 254 3.50 25.77 1.68
CA LEU A 254 3.37 25.93 0.23
C LEU A 254 2.36 24.91 -0.27
N ASP A 255 1.54 25.28 -1.23
CA ASP A 255 0.60 24.36 -1.88
C ASP A 255 1.39 23.40 -2.78
N TYR A 256 1.26 22.12 -2.50
CA TYR A 256 1.88 21.05 -3.27
C TYR A 256 1.18 19.73 -3.02
N SER A 257 0.92 18.95 -4.06
CA SER A 257 0.32 17.62 -3.96
C SER A 257 0.98 16.65 -4.96
N ASP A 258 1.45 15.51 -4.46
CA ASP A 258 1.94 14.42 -5.31
C ASP A 258 0.84 13.95 -6.28
N ARG A 259 -0.37 13.79 -5.78
CA ARG A 259 -1.55 13.33 -6.54
C ARG A 259 -1.86 14.26 -7.73
N VAL A 260 -1.93 15.56 -7.48
CA VAL A 260 -2.19 16.57 -8.52
C VAL A 260 -1.04 16.60 -9.53
N THR A 261 0.21 16.52 -9.06
CA THR A 261 1.39 16.47 -9.93
C THR A 261 1.36 15.27 -10.85
N VAL A 262 1.12 14.08 -10.29
CA VAL A 262 1.04 12.81 -11.02
C VAL A 262 -0.12 12.82 -12.02
N ALA A 263 -1.33 13.21 -11.58
CA ALA A 263 -2.50 13.27 -12.45
C ALA A 263 -2.25 14.16 -13.68
N ARG A 264 -1.65 15.34 -13.47
CA ARG A 264 -1.28 16.25 -14.57
C ARG A 264 -0.26 15.63 -15.54
N LEU A 265 0.76 14.94 -15.05
CA LEU A 265 1.80 14.30 -15.87
C LEU A 265 1.24 13.16 -16.72
N LEU A 266 0.28 12.43 -16.20
CA LEU A 266 -0.38 11.32 -16.91
C LEU A 266 -1.56 11.79 -17.79
N GLY A 267 -2.00 13.06 -17.69
CA GLY A 267 -3.18 13.55 -18.38
C GLY A 267 -4.50 13.02 -17.79
N ALA A 268 -4.47 12.55 -16.54
CA ALA A 268 -5.65 12.11 -15.80
C ALA A 268 -6.31 13.30 -15.08
N VAL A 269 -7.61 13.21 -14.84
CA VAL A 269 -8.33 14.15 -13.96
C VAL A 269 -8.09 13.67 -12.51
N ALA A 270 -7.57 14.56 -11.66
CA ALA A 270 -7.29 14.28 -10.24
C ALA A 270 -8.57 14.27 -9.40
#